data_7c42e207519345dcd4fd3ad8baf2bd3b
#
_entry.id   7c42e207519345dcd4fd3ad8baf2bd3b
#
_cell.length_a   1.000
_cell.length_b   1.000
_cell.length_c   1.000
_cell.angle_alpha   90.00
_cell.angle_beta   90.00
_cell.angle_gamma   90.00
#
_symmetry.space_group_name_H-M   'P 1'
#
loop_
_entity.id
_entity.type
_entity.pdbx_description
1 polymer ?
#
loop_
_entity_poly.entity_id
_entity_poly.type
_entity_poly.pdbx_seq_one_letter_code
_entity_poly.pdbx_strand_id
1 'polypeptide(L)'
;MSDKLIIFDTTLRDGEQSPGASMTKDEKLRIARQLERLKVDVIEAGFAASSNGDFESVKAIADVIKDSTVCSLARANDRDIARAAEALKGTNRARIHTFIATSALHMEKKLRMTPEQVLEQAKQSVRFARNLVDDIEFSPEDGYRSDVDYLCRVLEAVIKEGATTLNIPDTVGYAVPELYGEFIRTLRERIPNSDKAIWSVHCHNDLGMAVANSLAGVKIGGARQVECTINGLGERAGNCSLEEIVMAVRTRRDYFGLDVGVDATQIVPASRMVSQTTGFVVQPNKAVVGANAFAHASGIHQDGVLKARDTYEIMRAEDVGWAANKIVLGKLSGRNAFKQRLQDLGIEMESESEINTAFAAFKELADRKSEIFDEDILALCSDESVTAEKEHFGLVSLKQRSETGERPHASVVFTVDGKEIQGESDGNGPVDASLKAIENHVKSGADMVLYSVNAITSGSTESQGEVTVRLQHGGRVVNGVGADPDIVVASAKAYLSALNKLHSKFDRVAAQG
;
A
#
# COMPACT_ATOMS: atom_id res chain seq x y z
N MET A 1 27.87 -17.70 -7.31
CA MET A 1 26.83 -16.67 -7.32
C MET A 1 25.65 -17.25 -6.58
N SER A 2 25.01 -16.49 -5.67
CA SER A 2 23.79 -16.95 -5.02
C SER A 2 22.69 -17.11 -6.07
N ASP A 3 21.82 -18.10 -5.88
CA ASP A 3 20.66 -18.34 -6.73
C ASP A 3 19.66 -17.17 -6.56
N LYS A 4 19.11 -16.65 -7.65
CA LYS A 4 18.27 -15.45 -7.65
C LYS A 4 16.79 -15.81 -7.80
N LEU A 5 15.93 -15.18 -7.00
CA LEU A 5 14.48 -15.16 -7.22
C LEU A 5 14.12 -13.97 -8.10
N ILE A 6 13.45 -14.24 -9.21
CA ILE A 6 12.93 -13.27 -10.16
C ILE A 6 11.59 -12.74 -9.63
N ILE A 7 11.46 -11.43 -9.55
CA ILE A 7 10.21 -10.76 -9.17
C ILE A 7 9.53 -10.24 -10.42
N PHE A 8 8.37 -10.82 -10.72
CA PHE A 8 7.49 -10.44 -11.81
C PHE A 8 6.32 -9.63 -11.23
N ASP A 9 6.28 -8.35 -11.54
CA ASP A 9 5.19 -7.47 -11.09
C ASP A 9 4.07 -7.41 -12.14
N THR A 10 2.86 -7.76 -11.73
CA THR A 10 1.65 -7.70 -12.55
C THR A 10 0.63 -6.65 -12.05
N THR A 11 1.08 -5.64 -11.28
CA THR A 11 0.22 -4.56 -10.78
C THR A 11 -0.53 -3.85 -11.91
N LEU A 12 0.14 -3.62 -13.06
CA LEU A 12 -0.43 -2.90 -14.21
C LEU A 12 -1.30 -3.77 -15.14
N ARG A 13 -1.40 -5.08 -14.88
CA ARG A 13 -2.26 -6.02 -15.63
C ARG A 13 -3.29 -6.68 -14.72
N ASP A 14 -2.89 -7.63 -13.86
CA ASP A 14 -3.79 -8.34 -12.96
C ASP A 14 -4.28 -7.44 -11.82
N GLY A 15 -3.39 -6.61 -11.30
CA GLY A 15 -3.73 -5.61 -10.30
C GLY A 15 -4.84 -4.66 -10.79
N GLU A 16 -4.76 -4.19 -12.02
CA GLU A 16 -5.77 -3.31 -12.62
C GLU A 16 -7.13 -3.99 -12.83
N GLN A 17 -7.18 -5.33 -12.88
CA GLN A 17 -8.43 -6.08 -12.98
C GLN A 17 -9.24 -6.08 -11.68
N SER A 18 -8.69 -5.57 -10.59
CA SER A 18 -9.47 -5.30 -9.37
C SER A 18 -10.58 -4.28 -9.66
N PRO A 19 -11.85 -4.57 -9.33
CA PRO A 19 -12.93 -3.63 -9.57
C PRO A 19 -12.67 -2.26 -8.94
N GLY A 20 -12.60 -1.21 -9.75
CA GLY A 20 -12.31 0.17 -9.32
C GLY A 20 -10.84 0.58 -9.37
N ALA A 21 -9.92 -0.31 -9.76
CA ALA A 21 -8.48 -0.02 -9.84
C ALA A 21 -8.00 0.42 -11.24
N SER A 22 -8.91 0.72 -12.17
CA SER A 22 -8.54 1.14 -13.52
C SER A 22 -7.66 2.38 -13.52
N MET A 23 -6.61 2.34 -14.34
CA MET A 23 -5.59 3.38 -14.42
C MET A 23 -5.53 3.99 -15.82
N THR A 24 -5.29 5.28 -15.90
CA THR A 24 -4.98 5.97 -17.15
C THR A 24 -3.56 5.60 -17.65
N LYS A 25 -3.29 5.83 -18.93
CA LYS A 25 -1.95 5.62 -19.51
C LYS A 25 -0.85 6.35 -18.74
N ASP A 26 -1.09 7.60 -18.34
CA ASP A 26 -0.08 8.40 -17.62
C ASP A 26 0.16 7.89 -16.19
N GLU A 27 -0.86 7.38 -15.54
CA GLU A 27 -0.75 6.71 -14.24
C GLU A 27 0.03 5.41 -14.35
N LYS A 28 -0.28 4.57 -15.34
CA LYS A 28 0.50 3.35 -15.63
C LYS A 28 1.97 3.65 -15.90
N LEU A 29 2.28 4.70 -16.67
CA LEU A 29 3.66 5.14 -16.91
C LEU A 29 4.38 5.57 -15.64
N ARG A 30 3.71 6.29 -14.74
CA ARG A 30 4.31 6.68 -13.46
C ARG A 30 4.62 5.47 -12.59
N ILE A 31 3.68 4.52 -12.49
CA ILE A 31 3.87 3.28 -11.72
C ILE A 31 4.97 2.43 -12.37
N ALA A 32 5.00 2.25 -13.70
CA ALA A 32 6.04 1.50 -14.39
C ALA A 32 7.44 2.04 -14.08
N ARG A 33 7.63 3.37 -14.09
CA ARG A 33 8.92 3.99 -13.71
C ARG A 33 9.26 3.75 -12.23
N GLN A 34 8.26 3.71 -11.36
CA GLN A 34 8.49 3.40 -9.95
C GLN A 34 8.86 1.92 -9.76
N LEU A 35 8.23 1.00 -10.49
CA LEU A 35 8.59 -0.42 -10.51
C LEU A 35 10.02 -0.64 -11.03
N GLU A 36 10.44 0.11 -12.04
CA GLU A 36 11.84 0.08 -12.51
C GLU A 36 12.82 0.62 -11.46
N ARG A 37 12.48 1.72 -10.74
CA ARG A 37 13.28 2.19 -9.58
C ARG A 37 13.35 1.16 -8.46
N LEU A 38 12.26 0.46 -8.22
CA LEU A 38 12.16 -0.65 -7.28
C LEU A 38 13.02 -1.84 -7.75
N LYS A 39 13.47 -1.84 -9.01
CA LYS A 39 14.28 -2.89 -9.63
C LYS A 39 13.57 -4.23 -9.70
N VAL A 40 12.28 -4.25 -10.01
CA VAL A 40 11.61 -5.51 -10.34
C VAL A 40 12.20 -6.07 -11.64
N ASP A 41 12.27 -7.38 -11.77
CA ASP A 41 12.90 -8.02 -12.92
C ASP A 41 12.02 -7.93 -14.16
N VAL A 42 10.70 -8.12 -13.98
CA VAL A 42 9.71 -8.09 -15.06
C VAL A 42 8.53 -7.21 -14.66
N ILE A 43 8.09 -6.36 -15.58
CA ILE A 43 6.89 -5.51 -15.46
C ILE A 43 5.88 -5.99 -16.48
N GLU A 44 4.78 -6.60 -16.07
CA GLU A 44 3.66 -6.91 -16.94
C GLU A 44 2.83 -5.65 -17.14
N ALA A 45 3.04 -4.99 -18.28
CA ALA A 45 2.54 -3.64 -18.57
C ALA A 45 1.04 -3.59 -18.87
N GLY A 46 0.44 -4.73 -19.23
CA GLY A 46 -0.98 -4.82 -19.56
C GLY A 46 -1.30 -5.93 -20.55
N PHE A 47 -2.50 -5.83 -21.14
CA PHE A 47 -3.00 -6.74 -22.16
C PHE A 47 -3.25 -5.98 -23.47
N ALA A 48 -2.23 -5.88 -24.32
CA ALA A 48 -2.24 -5.02 -25.52
C ALA A 48 -3.35 -5.33 -26.52
N ALA A 49 -3.92 -6.53 -26.49
CA ALA A 49 -5.00 -6.93 -27.38
C ALA A 49 -6.41 -6.66 -26.82
N SER A 50 -6.54 -6.23 -25.58
CA SER A 50 -7.84 -5.98 -24.94
C SER A 50 -8.52 -4.72 -25.51
N SER A 51 -7.77 -3.65 -25.73
CA SER A 51 -8.24 -2.39 -26.29
C SER A 51 -7.11 -1.60 -26.97
N ASN A 52 -7.47 -0.55 -27.73
CA ASN A 52 -6.45 0.37 -28.26
C ASN A 52 -5.77 1.17 -27.13
N GLY A 53 -6.48 1.53 -26.06
CA GLY A 53 -5.92 2.22 -24.90
C GLY A 53 -4.86 1.38 -24.18
N ASP A 54 -5.12 0.08 -24.00
CA ASP A 54 -4.15 -0.85 -23.43
C ASP A 54 -2.94 -1.04 -24.33
N PHE A 55 -3.15 -1.16 -25.64
CA PHE A 55 -2.05 -1.18 -26.60
C PHE A 55 -1.13 0.03 -26.47
N GLU A 56 -1.71 1.24 -26.47
CA GLU A 56 -0.95 2.49 -26.32
C GLU A 56 -0.25 2.59 -24.96
N SER A 57 -0.85 2.05 -23.91
CA SER A 57 -0.25 2.00 -22.57
C SER A 57 0.96 1.07 -22.54
N VAL A 58 0.81 -0.18 -23.03
CA VAL A 58 1.90 -1.16 -23.11
C VAL A 58 3.05 -0.61 -23.97
N LYS A 59 2.72 -0.03 -25.15
CA LYS A 59 3.71 0.57 -26.04
C LYS A 59 4.47 1.72 -25.37
N ALA A 60 3.77 2.63 -24.71
CA ALA A 60 4.39 3.75 -24.03
C ALA A 60 5.32 3.30 -22.87
N ILE A 61 4.96 2.25 -22.15
CA ILE A 61 5.81 1.63 -21.11
C ILE A 61 7.03 0.98 -21.76
N ALA A 62 6.86 0.22 -22.83
CA ALA A 62 7.96 -0.41 -23.58
C ALA A 62 8.99 0.61 -24.13
N ASP A 63 8.53 1.79 -24.53
CA ASP A 63 9.40 2.86 -25.03
C ASP A 63 10.27 3.50 -23.92
N VAL A 64 9.80 3.54 -22.67
CA VAL A 64 10.47 4.26 -21.56
C VAL A 64 11.25 3.38 -20.60
N ILE A 65 10.83 2.13 -20.36
CA ILE A 65 11.50 1.20 -19.44
C ILE A 65 12.74 0.59 -20.11
N LYS A 66 13.87 0.59 -19.40
CA LYS A 66 15.18 0.18 -19.96
C LYS A 66 15.84 -0.99 -19.21
N ASP A 67 15.68 -1.05 -17.89
CA ASP A 67 16.40 -1.98 -17.02
C ASP A 67 15.58 -3.22 -16.67
N SER A 68 14.25 -3.12 -16.57
CA SER A 68 13.34 -4.24 -16.39
C SER A 68 12.90 -4.84 -17.73
N THR A 69 12.57 -6.13 -17.73
CA THR A 69 11.88 -6.77 -18.85
C THR A 69 10.44 -6.27 -18.91
N VAL A 70 9.98 -5.82 -20.08
CA VAL A 70 8.57 -5.43 -20.27
C VAL A 70 7.81 -6.59 -20.87
N CYS A 71 6.71 -6.97 -20.20
CA CYS A 71 5.85 -8.09 -20.59
C CYS A 71 4.46 -7.61 -21.01
N SER A 72 3.86 -8.27 -21.97
CA SER A 72 2.44 -8.11 -22.33
C SER A 72 1.74 -9.46 -22.33
N LEU A 73 0.56 -9.50 -21.69
CA LEU A 73 -0.32 -10.66 -21.74
C LEU A 73 -0.92 -10.82 -23.13
N ALA A 74 -1.13 -12.07 -23.57
CA ALA A 74 -1.81 -12.43 -24.80
C ALA A 74 -2.54 -13.77 -24.64
N ARG A 75 -3.80 -13.87 -25.08
CA ARG A 75 -4.45 -15.17 -25.21
C ARG A 75 -3.71 -16.03 -26.25
N ALA A 76 -3.83 -17.32 -26.11
CA ALA A 76 -3.20 -18.30 -27.01
C ALA A 76 -3.80 -18.25 -28.42
N ASN A 77 -3.67 -17.15 -29.12
CA ASN A 77 -4.02 -16.98 -30.53
C ASN A 77 -3.08 -15.97 -31.22
N ASP A 78 -2.89 -16.13 -32.52
CA ASP A 78 -1.92 -15.36 -33.31
C ASP A 78 -2.20 -13.85 -33.30
N ARG A 79 -3.46 -13.44 -33.30
CA ARG A 79 -3.85 -12.02 -33.30
C ARG A 79 -3.41 -11.31 -32.03
N ASP A 80 -3.70 -11.90 -30.87
CA ASP A 80 -3.35 -11.30 -29.57
C ASP A 80 -1.83 -11.26 -29.39
N ILE A 81 -1.16 -12.35 -29.75
CA ILE A 81 0.31 -12.49 -29.66
C ILE A 81 1.01 -11.48 -30.59
N ALA A 82 0.55 -11.34 -31.84
CA ALA A 82 1.10 -10.34 -32.77
C ALA A 82 0.90 -8.91 -32.24
N ARG A 83 -0.25 -8.63 -31.64
CA ARG A 83 -0.56 -7.34 -31.05
C ARG A 83 0.33 -7.01 -29.84
N ALA A 84 0.61 -8.01 -28.98
CA ALA A 84 1.56 -7.89 -27.88
C ALA A 84 2.97 -7.62 -28.38
N ALA A 85 3.44 -8.38 -29.36
CA ALA A 85 4.77 -8.19 -29.97
C ALA A 85 4.92 -6.80 -30.60
N GLU A 86 3.87 -6.30 -31.27
CA GLU A 86 3.86 -4.96 -31.86
C GLU A 86 4.01 -3.87 -30.80
N ALA A 87 3.28 -3.97 -29.67
CA ALA A 87 3.37 -3.02 -28.57
C ALA A 87 4.74 -3.03 -27.88
N LEU A 88 5.42 -4.18 -27.87
CA LEU A 88 6.72 -4.36 -27.21
C LEU A 88 7.93 -3.97 -28.08
N LYS A 89 7.78 -3.54 -29.32
CA LYS A 89 8.90 -3.26 -30.24
C LYS A 89 9.92 -2.21 -29.76
N GLY A 90 9.54 -1.35 -28.82
CA GLY A 90 10.41 -0.27 -28.30
C GLY A 90 11.30 -0.66 -27.14
N THR A 91 11.09 -1.82 -26.52
CA THR A 91 11.83 -2.22 -25.32
C THR A 91 13.15 -2.93 -25.63
N ASN A 92 14.11 -2.80 -24.72
CA ASN A 92 15.37 -3.54 -24.77
C ASN A 92 15.18 -5.04 -24.46
N ARG A 93 14.18 -5.39 -23.66
CA ARG A 93 13.88 -6.76 -23.22
C ARG A 93 12.37 -6.96 -23.26
N ALA A 94 11.90 -7.73 -24.24
CA ALA A 94 10.50 -8.04 -24.45
C ALA A 94 10.19 -9.46 -23.96
N ARG A 95 9.05 -9.62 -23.26
CA ARG A 95 8.47 -10.93 -22.96
C ARG A 95 7.03 -10.95 -23.42
N ILE A 96 6.61 -12.02 -24.05
CA ILE A 96 5.19 -12.31 -24.29
C ILE A 96 4.75 -13.37 -23.28
N HIS A 97 3.71 -13.05 -22.53
CA HIS A 97 3.05 -13.96 -21.60
C HIS A 97 1.77 -14.48 -22.27
N THR A 98 1.75 -15.73 -22.67
CA THR A 98 0.56 -16.35 -23.28
C THR A 98 -0.03 -17.42 -22.39
N PHE A 99 -1.35 -17.59 -22.47
CA PHE A 99 -2.07 -18.50 -21.58
C PHE A 99 -3.26 -19.17 -22.27
N ILE A 100 -3.57 -20.38 -21.82
CA ILE A 100 -4.80 -21.10 -22.14
C ILE A 100 -5.19 -21.98 -20.95
N ALA A 101 -6.49 -22.13 -20.69
CA ALA A 101 -6.97 -22.95 -19.58
C ALA A 101 -6.77 -24.45 -19.82
N THR A 102 -6.34 -25.17 -18.77
CA THR A 102 -6.01 -26.61 -18.85
C THR A 102 -6.82 -27.47 -17.91
N SER A 103 -7.62 -26.89 -16.99
CA SER A 103 -8.51 -27.70 -16.15
C SER A 103 -9.71 -28.23 -16.94
N ALA A 104 -10.16 -29.41 -16.61
CA ALA A 104 -11.29 -30.05 -17.26
C ALA A 104 -12.54 -29.15 -17.25
N LEU A 105 -12.79 -28.46 -16.12
CA LEU A 105 -13.89 -27.53 -15.98
C LEU A 105 -13.83 -26.38 -17.00
N HIS A 106 -12.67 -25.75 -17.13
CA HIS A 106 -12.50 -24.62 -18.06
C HIS A 106 -12.47 -25.09 -19.52
N MET A 107 -11.85 -26.19 -19.82
CA MET A 107 -11.87 -26.76 -21.19
C MET A 107 -13.31 -27.05 -21.65
N GLU A 108 -14.13 -27.67 -20.79
CA GLU A 108 -15.52 -28.01 -21.11
C GLU A 108 -16.44 -26.79 -21.17
N LYS A 109 -16.44 -25.97 -20.09
CA LYS A 109 -17.45 -24.90 -19.91
C LYS A 109 -17.08 -23.58 -20.57
N LYS A 110 -15.80 -23.18 -20.50
CA LYS A 110 -15.29 -21.89 -20.99
C LYS A 110 -14.80 -21.98 -22.42
N LEU A 111 -13.87 -22.88 -22.70
CA LEU A 111 -13.24 -23.01 -24.02
C LEU A 111 -14.08 -23.82 -25.01
N ARG A 112 -14.83 -24.81 -24.54
CA ARG A 112 -15.56 -25.81 -25.35
C ARG A 112 -14.61 -26.53 -26.32
N MET A 113 -13.46 -26.93 -25.81
CA MET A 113 -12.38 -27.59 -26.54
C MET A 113 -12.04 -28.91 -25.88
N THR A 114 -11.60 -29.89 -26.70
CA THR A 114 -11.03 -31.11 -26.17
C THR A 114 -9.61 -30.89 -25.63
N PRO A 115 -9.09 -31.75 -24.73
CA PRO A 115 -7.71 -31.67 -24.26
C PRO A 115 -6.68 -31.63 -25.37
N GLU A 116 -6.87 -32.40 -26.44
CA GLU A 116 -5.97 -32.44 -27.60
C GLU A 116 -5.98 -31.08 -28.38
N GLN A 117 -7.15 -30.47 -28.53
CA GLN A 117 -7.27 -29.15 -29.16
C GLN A 117 -6.56 -28.09 -28.33
N VAL A 118 -6.71 -28.12 -26.99
CA VAL A 118 -6.00 -27.17 -26.07
C VAL A 118 -4.49 -27.37 -26.13
N LEU A 119 -4.02 -28.62 -26.11
CA LEU A 119 -2.60 -28.94 -26.26
C LEU A 119 -2.03 -28.41 -27.58
N GLU A 120 -2.71 -28.62 -28.69
CA GLU A 120 -2.24 -28.13 -29.99
C GLU A 120 -2.27 -26.60 -30.08
N GLN A 121 -3.31 -25.97 -29.53
CA GLN A 121 -3.40 -24.51 -29.43
C GLN A 121 -2.25 -23.93 -28.60
N ALA A 122 -1.92 -24.53 -27.46
CA ALA A 122 -0.79 -24.11 -26.60
C ALA A 122 0.54 -24.18 -27.36
N LYS A 123 0.79 -25.29 -28.06
CA LYS A 123 1.99 -25.48 -28.89
C LYS A 123 2.10 -24.43 -29.99
N GLN A 124 1.02 -24.21 -30.75
CA GLN A 124 1.00 -23.25 -31.88
C GLN A 124 1.24 -21.83 -31.39
N SER A 125 0.59 -21.42 -30.29
CA SER A 125 0.76 -20.08 -29.72
C SER A 125 2.17 -19.82 -29.21
N VAL A 126 2.79 -20.77 -28.50
CA VAL A 126 4.18 -20.60 -28.03
C VAL A 126 5.15 -20.56 -29.21
N ARG A 127 4.99 -21.45 -30.19
CA ARG A 127 5.80 -21.44 -31.42
C ARG A 127 5.66 -20.12 -32.18
N PHE A 128 4.44 -19.61 -32.31
CA PHE A 128 4.20 -18.33 -32.99
C PHE A 128 4.83 -17.16 -32.20
N ALA A 129 4.65 -17.10 -30.90
CA ALA A 129 5.25 -16.08 -30.03
C ALA A 129 6.79 -16.11 -30.11
N ARG A 130 7.38 -17.30 -30.11
CA ARG A 130 8.84 -17.51 -30.20
C ARG A 130 9.46 -16.98 -31.48
N ASN A 131 8.69 -16.92 -32.56
CA ASN A 131 9.14 -16.30 -33.82
C ASN A 131 9.18 -14.75 -33.75
N LEU A 132 8.57 -14.15 -32.73
CA LEU A 132 8.46 -12.69 -32.61
C LEU A 132 9.36 -12.12 -31.50
N VAL A 133 9.53 -12.86 -30.40
CA VAL A 133 10.42 -12.48 -29.26
C VAL A 133 11.13 -13.72 -28.72
N ASP A 134 12.24 -13.49 -28.01
CA ASP A 134 13.06 -14.59 -27.48
C ASP A 134 12.62 -15.09 -26.09
N ASP A 135 11.84 -14.33 -25.35
CA ASP A 135 11.42 -14.65 -23.99
C ASP A 135 9.90 -14.87 -23.94
N ILE A 136 9.50 -16.11 -23.72
CA ILE A 136 8.10 -16.53 -23.73
C ILE A 136 7.74 -17.13 -22.39
N GLU A 137 6.76 -16.53 -21.71
CA GLU A 137 6.11 -17.10 -20.55
C GLU A 137 4.79 -17.78 -20.93
N PHE A 138 4.59 -18.99 -20.45
CA PHE A 138 3.36 -19.74 -20.67
C PHE A 138 2.67 -20.05 -19.36
N SER A 139 1.37 -19.72 -19.25
CA SER A 139 0.52 -20.06 -18.11
C SER A 139 -0.58 -21.04 -18.51
N PRO A 140 -0.65 -22.24 -17.92
CA PRO A 140 -1.83 -23.08 -17.96
C PRO A 140 -2.89 -22.50 -16.99
N GLU A 141 -3.82 -21.68 -17.47
CA GLU A 141 -4.86 -21.09 -16.60
C GLU A 141 -5.60 -22.20 -15.85
N ASP A 142 -5.85 -21.97 -14.55
CA ASP A 142 -6.41 -22.94 -13.61
C ASP A 142 -5.53 -24.21 -13.47
N GLY A 143 -4.21 -23.99 -13.55
CA GLY A 143 -3.20 -25.04 -13.55
C GLY A 143 -3.23 -25.91 -12.31
N TYR A 144 -3.41 -25.33 -11.12
CA TYR A 144 -3.44 -26.10 -9.88
C TYR A 144 -4.61 -27.10 -9.81
N ARG A 145 -5.75 -26.84 -10.48
CA ARG A 145 -6.89 -27.75 -10.57
C ARG A 145 -6.88 -28.64 -11.82
N SER A 146 -5.82 -28.57 -12.62
CA SER A 146 -5.67 -29.41 -13.82
C SER A 146 -5.23 -30.83 -13.47
N ASP A 147 -5.60 -31.80 -14.31
CA ASP A 147 -5.06 -33.14 -14.23
C ASP A 147 -3.55 -33.16 -14.41
N VAL A 148 -2.82 -33.81 -13.50
CA VAL A 148 -1.35 -33.76 -13.45
C VAL A 148 -0.72 -34.37 -14.68
N ASP A 149 -1.26 -35.50 -15.17
CA ASP A 149 -0.70 -36.20 -16.33
C ASP A 149 -0.89 -35.40 -17.61
N TYR A 150 -2.07 -34.81 -17.76
CA TYR A 150 -2.37 -33.93 -18.87
C TYR A 150 -1.51 -32.63 -18.81
N LEU A 151 -1.39 -32.03 -17.64
CA LEU A 151 -0.59 -30.81 -17.44
C LEU A 151 0.89 -31.06 -17.75
N CYS A 152 1.46 -32.19 -17.32
CA CYS A 152 2.82 -32.58 -17.69
C CYS A 152 3.01 -32.65 -19.22
N ARG A 153 2.04 -33.23 -19.95
CA ARG A 153 2.08 -33.31 -21.43
C ARG A 153 2.07 -31.93 -22.07
N VAL A 154 1.22 -31.01 -21.57
CA VAL A 154 1.12 -29.64 -22.08
C VAL A 154 2.43 -28.88 -21.83
N LEU A 155 2.93 -28.92 -20.60
CA LEU A 155 4.14 -28.18 -20.21
C LEU A 155 5.39 -28.70 -20.92
N GLU A 156 5.56 -30.02 -21.05
CA GLU A 156 6.64 -30.61 -21.85
C GLU A 156 6.61 -30.13 -23.31
N ALA A 157 5.42 -30.08 -23.89
CA ALA A 157 5.22 -29.68 -25.28
C ALA A 157 5.53 -28.21 -25.49
N VAL A 158 5.05 -27.30 -24.62
CA VAL A 158 5.33 -25.86 -24.80
C VAL A 158 6.80 -25.50 -24.55
N ILE A 159 7.52 -26.24 -23.67
CA ILE A 159 8.99 -26.09 -23.56
C ILE A 159 9.65 -26.48 -24.89
N LYS A 160 9.22 -27.56 -25.52
CA LYS A 160 9.75 -27.98 -26.84
C LYS A 160 9.50 -26.93 -27.92
N GLU A 161 8.41 -26.19 -27.84
CA GLU A 161 8.08 -25.11 -28.77
C GLU A 161 8.80 -23.77 -28.44
N GLY A 162 9.48 -23.67 -27.30
CA GLY A 162 10.35 -22.56 -26.95
C GLY A 162 9.87 -21.68 -25.80
N ALA A 163 8.95 -22.14 -24.96
CA ALA A 163 8.64 -21.45 -23.70
C ALA A 163 9.89 -21.42 -22.81
N THR A 164 10.26 -20.22 -22.34
CA THR A 164 11.42 -19.99 -21.48
C THR A 164 11.04 -19.94 -20.00
N THR A 165 9.77 -19.64 -19.71
CA THR A 165 9.21 -19.62 -18.36
C THR A 165 7.85 -20.34 -18.34
N LEU A 166 7.65 -21.15 -17.31
CA LEU A 166 6.38 -21.84 -17.02
C LEU A 166 5.81 -21.28 -15.75
N ASN A 167 4.71 -20.57 -15.83
CA ASN A 167 4.05 -19.99 -14.69
C ASN A 167 2.82 -20.83 -14.32
N ILE A 168 2.78 -21.36 -13.11
CA ILE A 168 1.73 -22.27 -12.65
C ILE A 168 0.77 -21.51 -11.73
N PRO A 169 -0.45 -21.16 -12.19
CA PRO A 169 -1.37 -20.37 -11.42
C PRO A 169 -2.27 -21.18 -10.49
N ASP A 170 -2.42 -20.73 -9.26
CA ASP A 170 -3.56 -21.00 -8.39
C ASP A 170 -4.63 -19.92 -8.65
N THR A 171 -5.32 -20.05 -9.75
CA THR A 171 -6.22 -19.05 -10.34
C THR A 171 -7.39 -18.67 -9.42
N VAL A 172 -7.83 -19.57 -8.55
CA VAL A 172 -8.98 -19.34 -7.66
C VAL A 172 -8.60 -19.25 -6.17
N GLY A 173 -7.31 -19.18 -5.87
CA GLY A 173 -6.83 -19.07 -4.50
C GLY A 173 -7.22 -20.25 -3.61
N TYR A 174 -7.23 -21.46 -4.18
CA TYR A 174 -7.72 -22.69 -3.56
C TYR A 174 -6.61 -23.50 -2.90
N ALA A 175 -5.36 -23.28 -3.28
CA ALA A 175 -4.21 -24.04 -2.82
C ALA A 175 -3.90 -23.79 -1.32
N VAL A 176 -3.26 -24.79 -0.71
CA VAL A 176 -2.61 -24.66 0.61
C VAL A 176 -1.10 -24.91 0.44
N PRO A 177 -0.24 -24.29 1.29
CA PRO A 177 1.19 -24.15 0.99
C PRO A 177 1.91 -25.47 0.69
N GLU A 178 1.80 -26.46 1.55
CA GLU A 178 2.50 -27.74 1.40
C GLU A 178 2.08 -28.45 0.11
N LEU A 179 0.77 -28.53 -0.14
CA LEU A 179 0.24 -29.21 -1.32
C LEU A 179 0.62 -28.49 -2.61
N TYR A 180 0.63 -27.14 -2.59
CA TYR A 180 1.03 -26.37 -3.75
C TYR A 180 2.53 -26.53 -4.06
N GLY A 181 3.37 -26.46 -3.03
CA GLY A 181 4.81 -26.69 -3.17
C GLY A 181 5.12 -28.10 -3.73
N GLU A 182 4.46 -29.12 -3.18
CA GLU A 182 4.58 -30.51 -3.65
C GLU A 182 4.07 -30.68 -5.09
N PHE A 183 3.00 -29.98 -5.46
CA PHE A 183 2.47 -30.00 -6.82
C PHE A 183 3.51 -29.45 -7.83
N ILE A 184 4.11 -28.29 -7.55
CA ILE A 184 5.17 -27.71 -8.40
C ILE A 184 6.37 -28.67 -8.48
N ARG A 185 6.79 -29.26 -7.37
CA ARG A 185 7.88 -30.24 -7.34
C ARG A 185 7.58 -31.43 -8.22
N THR A 186 6.37 -32.00 -8.09
CA THR A 186 5.91 -33.16 -8.87
C THR A 186 5.97 -32.88 -10.38
N LEU A 187 5.49 -31.70 -10.81
CA LEU A 187 5.55 -31.32 -12.22
C LEU A 187 6.99 -31.24 -12.72
N ARG A 188 7.89 -30.59 -11.95
CA ARG A 188 9.29 -30.45 -12.30
C ARG A 188 10.04 -31.79 -12.40
N GLU A 189 9.76 -32.72 -11.50
CA GLU A 189 10.38 -34.05 -11.49
C GLU A 189 9.87 -34.94 -12.62
N ARG A 190 8.59 -34.80 -13.03
CA ARG A 190 7.96 -35.65 -14.03
C ARG A 190 8.18 -35.19 -15.47
N ILE A 191 8.48 -33.90 -15.68
CA ILE A 191 8.66 -33.35 -17.02
C ILE A 191 10.13 -33.49 -17.45
N PRO A 192 10.45 -34.28 -18.50
CA PRO A 192 11.84 -34.59 -18.82
C PRO A 192 12.71 -33.42 -19.22
N ASN A 193 12.12 -32.34 -19.76
CA ASN A 193 12.81 -31.11 -20.19
C ASN A 193 12.56 -29.93 -19.28
N SER A 194 12.17 -30.17 -18.02
CA SER A 194 11.79 -29.14 -17.05
C SER A 194 12.95 -28.17 -16.71
N ASP A 195 14.20 -28.63 -16.86
CA ASP A 195 15.43 -27.86 -16.64
C ASP A 195 15.68 -26.76 -17.69
N LYS A 196 14.97 -26.82 -18.81
CA LYS A 196 15.09 -25.83 -19.91
C LYS A 196 14.22 -24.60 -19.74
N ALA A 197 13.39 -24.54 -18.71
CA ALA A 197 12.53 -23.42 -18.42
C ALA A 197 12.66 -22.97 -16.96
N ILE A 198 12.44 -21.68 -16.72
CA ILE A 198 12.27 -21.11 -15.40
C ILE A 198 10.86 -21.47 -14.90
N TRP A 199 10.78 -21.95 -13.68
CA TRP A 199 9.48 -22.22 -13.02
C TRP A 199 9.04 -20.99 -12.25
N SER A 200 7.81 -20.59 -12.50
CA SER A 200 7.14 -19.43 -11.90
C SER A 200 5.88 -19.87 -11.18
N VAL A 201 5.49 -19.11 -10.19
CA VAL A 201 4.25 -19.31 -9.43
C VAL A 201 3.44 -18.02 -9.41
N HIS A 202 2.11 -18.18 -9.48
CA HIS A 202 1.13 -17.11 -9.41
C HIS A 202 -0.02 -17.56 -8.50
N CYS A 203 -0.26 -16.85 -7.40
CA CYS A 203 -1.26 -17.26 -6.42
C CYS A 203 -2.21 -16.11 -6.10
N HIS A 204 -3.53 -16.41 -6.20
CA HIS A 204 -4.59 -15.54 -5.70
C HIS A 204 -4.82 -15.75 -4.20
N ASN A 205 -5.44 -14.76 -3.57
CA ASN A 205 -5.47 -14.62 -2.10
C ASN A 205 -6.85 -14.94 -1.48
N ASP A 206 -7.69 -15.72 -2.17
CA ASP A 206 -9.07 -16.00 -1.75
C ASP A 206 -9.17 -16.63 -0.36
N LEU A 207 -8.21 -17.48 0.01
CA LEU A 207 -8.08 -18.07 1.35
C LEU A 207 -7.05 -17.35 2.25
N GLY A 208 -6.50 -16.20 1.83
CA GLY A 208 -5.48 -15.47 2.59
C GLY A 208 -4.10 -16.14 2.57
N MET A 209 -3.79 -17.00 1.59
CA MET A 209 -2.58 -17.81 1.57
C MET A 209 -1.67 -17.54 0.36
N ALA A 210 -1.95 -16.54 -0.47
CA ALA A 210 -1.20 -16.29 -1.70
C ALA A 210 0.31 -16.19 -1.48
N VAL A 211 0.75 -15.44 -0.46
CA VAL A 211 2.17 -15.29 -0.11
C VAL A 211 2.75 -16.61 0.38
N ALA A 212 2.05 -17.31 1.27
CA ALA A 212 2.51 -18.58 1.81
C ALA A 212 2.61 -19.67 0.71
N ASN A 213 1.61 -19.73 -0.20
CA ASN A 213 1.62 -20.62 -1.35
C ASN A 213 2.81 -20.32 -2.28
N SER A 214 3.03 -19.04 -2.61
CA SER A 214 4.15 -18.63 -3.47
C SER A 214 5.50 -18.98 -2.85
N LEU A 215 5.69 -18.73 -1.55
CA LEU A 215 6.90 -19.09 -0.82
C LEU A 215 7.11 -20.62 -0.75
N ALA A 216 6.03 -21.42 -0.62
CA ALA A 216 6.11 -22.87 -0.68
C ALA A 216 6.47 -23.35 -2.10
N GLY A 217 5.89 -22.75 -3.14
CA GLY A 217 6.26 -23.00 -4.53
C GLY A 217 7.75 -22.73 -4.81
N VAL A 218 8.31 -21.68 -4.19
CA VAL A 218 9.74 -21.38 -4.27
C VAL A 218 10.58 -22.37 -3.48
N LYS A 219 10.25 -22.63 -2.21
CA LYS A 219 11.09 -23.44 -1.30
C LYS A 219 10.96 -24.94 -1.53
N ILE A 220 9.74 -25.43 -1.61
CA ILE A 220 9.45 -26.87 -1.79
C ILE A 220 9.43 -27.21 -3.30
N GLY A 221 8.71 -26.40 -4.08
CA GLY A 221 8.55 -26.59 -5.51
C GLY A 221 9.80 -26.28 -6.33
N GLY A 222 10.69 -25.43 -5.81
CA GLY A 222 11.91 -25.00 -6.51
C GLY A 222 11.67 -23.99 -7.61
N ALA A 223 10.57 -23.25 -7.59
CA ALA A 223 10.33 -22.13 -8.49
C ALA A 223 11.39 -21.02 -8.29
N ARG A 224 11.66 -20.27 -9.35
CA ARG A 224 12.63 -19.18 -9.37
C ARG A 224 12.06 -17.87 -9.87
N GLN A 225 10.77 -17.81 -10.12
CA GLN A 225 10.01 -16.60 -10.37
C GLN A 225 8.73 -16.61 -9.52
N VAL A 226 8.33 -15.44 -9.04
CA VAL A 226 7.03 -15.21 -8.40
C VAL A 226 6.34 -14.06 -9.11
N GLU A 227 5.12 -14.29 -9.61
CA GLU A 227 4.21 -13.23 -10.01
C GLU A 227 3.51 -12.68 -8.79
N CYS A 228 3.54 -11.37 -8.65
CA CYS A 228 2.98 -10.67 -7.49
C CYS A 228 2.56 -9.25 -7.87
N THR A 229 1.89 -8.56 -6.97
CA THR A 229 1.47 -7.17 -7.16
C THR A 229 1.82 -6.32 -5.96
N ILE A 230 2.03 -5.03 -6.19
CA ILE A 230 2.13 -4.06 -5.09
C ILE A 230 0.85 -4.10 -4.27
N ASN A 231 0.98 -4.17 -2.94
CA ASN A 231 -0.11 -4.25 -1.96
C ASN A 231 -1.01 -5.50 -2.09
N GLY A 232 -0.62 -6.48 -2.91
CA GLY A 232 -1.47 -7.63 -3.20
C GLY A 232 -2.72 -7.30 -4.03
N LEU A 233 -2.69 -6.17 -4.77
CA LEU A 233 -3.81 -5.73 -5.59
C LEU A 233 -4.18 -6.78 -6.65
N GLY A 234 -5.47 -7.00 -6.91
CA GLY A 234 -5.94 -7.97 -7.90
C GLY A 234 -7.42 -8.30 -7.78
N GLU A 235 -7.88 -9.19 -8.65
CA GLU A 235 -9.27 -9.64 -8.63
C GLU A 235 -9.65 -10.29 -7.29
N ARG A 236 -10.90 -10.18 -6.92
CA ARG A 236 -11.51 -10.79 -5.71
C ARG A 236 -10.78 -10.37 -4.44
N ALA A 237 -10.04 -11.29 -3.79
CA ALA A 237 -9.25 -11.02 -2.59
C ALA A 237 -7.81 -10.57 -2.89
N GLY A 238 -7.44 -10.43 -4.16
CA GLY A 238 -6.15 -9.96 -4.61
C GLY A 238 -5.15 -11.05 -4.95
N ASN A 239 -3.93 -10.63 -5.20
CA ASN A 239 -2.77 -11.44 -5.57
C ASN A 239 -1.79 -11.60 -4.39
N CYS A 240 -0.74 -12.38 -4.63
CA CYS A 240 0.44 -12.39 -3.78
C CYS A 240 1.05 -10.98 -3.67
N SER A 241 1.33 -10.52 -2.46
CA SER A 241 1.91 -9.19 -2.21
C SER A 241 3.41 -9.19 -2.47
N LEU A 242 3.89 -8.30 -3.36
CA LEU A 242 5.30 -8.16 -3.72
C LEU A 242 6.17 -7.86 -2.50
N GLU A 243 5.77 -6.87 -1.70
CA GLU A 243 6.48 -6.44 -0.50
C GLU A 243 6.69 -7.56 0.50
N GLU A 244 5.71 -8.43 0.66
CA GLU A 244 5.75 -9.54 1.60
C GLU A 244 6.69 -10.66 1.10
N ILE A 245 6.66 -10.99 -0.19
CA ILE A 245 7.60 -11.95 -0.80
C ILE A 245 9.05 -11.46 -0.68
N VAL A 246 9.30 -10.23 -1.10
CA VAL A 246 10.66 -9.64 -1.08
C VAL A 246 11.22 -9.64 0.32
N MET A 247 10.46 -9.16 1.30
CA MET A 247 10.94 -9.05 2.66
C MET A 247 11.02 -10.40 3.38
N ALA A 248 10.15 -11.37 3.09
CA ALA A 248 10.27 -12.73 3.61
C ALA A 248 11.57 -13.40 3.14
N VAL A 249 11.89 -13.32 1.85
CA VAL A 249 13.11 -13.92 1.30
C VAL A 249 14.36 -13.21 1.83
N ARG A 250 14.37 -11.88 1.91
CA ARG A 250 15.51 -11.11 2.45
C ARG A 250 15.75 -11.38 3.93
N THR A 251 14.69 -11.33 4.74
CA THR A 251 14.76 -11.50 6.20
C THR A 251 15.14 -12.94 6.57
N ARG A 252 14.64 -13.93 5.80
CA ARG A 252 14.90 -15.35 6.03
C ARG A 252 15.80 -15.95 4.94
N ARG A 253 16.86 -15.21 4.57
CA ARG A 253 17.87 -15.68 3.62
C ARG A 253 18.53 -16.99 4.10
N ASP A 254 18.67 -17.15 5.42
CA ASP A 254 19.12 -18.38 6.05
C ASP A 254 18.31 -19.60 5.65
N TYR A 255 17.01 -19.42 5.50
CA TYR A 255 16.08 -20.48 5.13
C TYR A 255 15.93 -20.65 3.61
N PHE A 256 15.75 -19.55 2.87
CA PHE A 256 15.49 -19.62 1.42
C PHE A 256 16.76 -19.86 0.60
N GLY A 257 17.90 -19.35 1.01
CA GLY A 257 19.17 -19.44 0.27
C GLY A 257 19.18 -18.67 -1.06
N LEU A 258 18.25 -17.72 -1.23
CA LEU A 258 18.03 -16.94 -2.46
C LEU A 258 18.32 -15.46 -2.23
N ASP A 259 18.70 -14.78 -3.31
CA ASP A 259 18.79 -13.32 -3.36
C ASP A 259 17.66 -12.74 -4.20
N VAL A 260 17.23 -11.51 -3.86
CA VAL A 260 16.22 -10.73 -4.58
C VAL A 260 16.88 -9.42 -5.04
N GLY A 261 16.71 -9.07 -6.32
CA GLY A 261 17.30 -7.86 -6.91
C GLY A 261 16.60 -6.55 -6.53
N VAL A 262 15.45 -6.63 -5.89
CA VAL A 262 14.59 -5.50 -5.56
C VAL A 262 15.26 -4.53 -4.58
N ASP A 263 15.20 -3.24 -4.86
CA ASP A 263 15.58 -2.18 -3.93
C ASP A 263 14.45 -1.95 -2.91
N ALA A 264 14.57 -2.60 -1.76
CA ALA A 264 13.53 -2.59 -0.74
C ALA A 264 13.19 -1.17 -0.23
N THR A 265 14.13 -0.21 -0.29
CA THR A 265 13.86 1.18 0.12
C THR A 265 12.79 1.87 -0.73
N GLN A 266 12.47 1.32 -1.90
CA GLN A 266 11.42 1.80 -2.80
C GLN A 266 10.07 1.12 -2.59
N ILE A 267 9.95 0.16 -1.66
CA ILE A 267 8.70 -0.58 -1.40
C ILE A 267 7.59 0.35 -0.92
N VAL A 268 7.81 1.10 0.14
CA VAL A 268 6.80 2.03 0.69
C VAL A 268 6.44 3.16 -0.29
N PRO A 269 7.41 3.80 -0.98
CA PRO A 269 7.09 4.73 -2.07
C PRO A 269 6.20 4.12 -3.17
N ALA A 270 6.48 2.88 -3.61
CA ALA A 270 5.67 2.18 -4.61
C ALA A 270 4.26 1.87 -4.09
N SER A 271 4.17 1.34 -2.87
CA SER A 271 2.89 1.06 -2.20
C SER A 271 1.99 2.29 -2.11
N ARG A 272 2.55 3.42 -1.68
CA ARG A 272 1.83 4.70 -1.59
C ARG A 272 1.37 5.20 -2.96
N MET A 273 2.23 5.13 -3.96
CA MET A 273 1.89 5.56 -5.32
C MET A 273 0.73 4.74 -5.88
N VAL A 274 0.76 3.41 -5.77
CA VAL A 274 -0.31 2.53 -6.23
C VAL A 274 -1.61 2.80 -5.45
N SER A 275 -1.55 2.92 -4.12
CA SER A 275 -2.71 3.24 -3.28
C SER A 275 -3.35 4.58 -3.66
N GLN A 276 -2.56 5.62 -3.88
CA GLN A 276 -3.05 6.95 -4.27
C GLN A 276 -3.65 6.95 -5.68
N THR A 277 -3.04 6.19 -6.60
CA THR A 277 -3.51 6.13 -7.99
C THR A 277 -4.82 5.35 -8.10
N THR A 278 -4.92 4.21 -7.43
CA THR A 278 -6.08 3.31 -7.53
C THR A 278 -7.21 3.65 -6.55
N GLY A 279 -6.92 4.44 -5.50
CA GLY A 279 -7.85 4.71 -4.39
C GLY A 279 -8.00 3.55 -3.40
N PHE A 280 -7.28 2.44 -3.58
CA PHE A 280 -7.27 1.32 -2.64
C PHE A 280 -6.37 1.62 -1.46
N VAL A 281 -6.99 1.92 -0.31
CA VAL A 281 -6.26 2.27 0.91
C VAL A 281 -5.58 1.03 1.49
N VAL A 282 -4.28 1.16 1.81
CA VAL A 282 -3.52 0.12 2.51
C VAL A 282 -4.00 0.03 3.95
N GLN A 283 -4.37 -1.17 4.40
CA GLN A 283 -4.76 -1.40 5.80
C GLN A 283 -3.61 -1.02 6.75
N PRO A 284 -3.88 -0.31 7.86
CA PRO A 284 -2.83 0.12 8.79
C PRO A 284 -1.94 -1.01 9.31
N ASN A 285 -2.50 -2.20 9.49
CA ASN A 285 -1.80 -3.39 9.98
C ASN A 285 -1.26 -4.30 8.86
N LYS A 286 -1.28 -3.86 7.58
CA LYS A 286 -0.69 -4.66 6.50
C LYS A 286 0.81 -4.82 6.72
N ALA A 287 1.29 -6.04 6.52
CA ALA A 287 2.72 -6.33 6.66
C ALA A 287 3.56 -5.40 5.77
N VAL A 288 4.72 -4.99 6.26
CA VAL A 288 5.74 -4.16 5.59
C VAL A 288 5.31 -2.73 5.29
N VAL A 289 4.16 -2.50 4.66
CA VAL A 289 3.73 -1.20 4.12
C VAL A 289 2.62 -0.52 4.89
N GLY A 290 1.98 -1.19 5.83
CA GLY A 290 0.93 -0.60 6.67
C GLY A 290 1.50 0.46 7.63
N ALA A 291 0.71 1.48 7.94
CA ALA A 291 1.13 2.59 8.80
C ALA A 291 1.57 2.13 10.21
N ASN A 292 1.04 0.99 10.67
CA ASN A 292 1.35 0.40 11.98
C ASN A 292 2.41 -0.71 11.91
N ALA A 293 2.95 -1.04 10.72
CA ALA A 293 3.85 -2.18 10.55
C ALA A 293 5.13 -2.08 11.41
N PHE A 294 5.54 -0.85 11.75
CA PHE A 294 6.71 -0.54 12.59
C PHE A 294 6.34 0.32 13.80
N ALA A 295 5.08 0.32 14.22
CA ALA A 295 4.61 1.10 15.35
C ALA A 295 4.47 0.21 16.59
N HIS A 296 4.99 0.68 17.72
CA HIS A 296 4.90 -0.02 19.00
C HIS A 296 4.07 0.82 19.99
N ALA A 297 2.89 0.34 20.34
CA ALA A 297 1.98 0.99 21.31
C ALA A 297 2.10 0.38 22.73
N SER A 298 2.46 -0.90 22.85
CA SER A 298 2.61 -1.57 24.14
C SER A 298 3.87 -1.07 24.87
N GLY A 299 3.73 -0.68 26.14
CA GLY A 299 4.86 -0.22 26.96
C GLY A 299 5.98 -1.25 27.11
N ILE A 300 5.64 -2.55 27.14
CA ILE A 300 6.64 -3.64 27.20
C ILE A 300 7.43 -3.69 25.88
N HIS A 301 6.77 -3.57 24.74
CA HIS A 301 7.44 -3.57 23.45
C HIS A 301 8.30 -2.32 23.25
N GLN A 302 7.78 -1.14 23.64
CA GLN A 302 8.53 0.12 23.60
C GLN A 302 9.80 0.06 24.45
N ASP A 303 9.73 -0.46 25.67
CA ASP A 303 10.91 -0.64 26.53
C ASP A 303 11.92 -1.63 25.92
N GLY A 304 11.44 -2.72 25.32
CA GLY A 304 12.30 -3.67 24.61
C GLY A 304 13.03 -3.03 23.43
N VAL A 305 12.32 -2.34 22.55
CA VAL A 305 12.89 -1.66 21.37
C VAL A 305 13.90 -0.58 21.77
N LEU A 306 13.63 0.19 22.83
CA LEU A 306 14.56 1.20 23.35
C LEU A 306 15.86 0.60 23.87
N LYS A 307 15.81 -0.62 24.42
CA LYS A 307 17.00 -1.36 24.90
C LYS A 307 17.76 -2.01 23.75
N ALA A 308 17.04 -2.67 22.84
CA ALA A 308 17.59 -3.28 21.64
C ALA A 308 16.47 -3.48 20.61
N ARG A 309 16.56 -2.88 19.44
CA ARG A 309 15.50 -2.94 18.39
C ARG A 309 15.16 -4.39 18.01
N ASP A 310 16.17 -5.24 17.93
CA ASP A 310 16.04 -6.66 17.54
C ASP A 310 15.17 -7.49 18.50
N THR A 311 14.77 -6.94 19.66
CA THR A 311 13.85 -7.63 20.59
C THR A 311 12.45 -7.80 20.00
N TYR A 312 12.01 -6.89 19.13
CA TYR A 312 10.67 -6.88 18.53
C TYR A 312 10.67 -6.53 17.04
N GLU A 313 11.82 -6.27 16.42
CA GLU A 313 11.94 -5.92 15.01
C GLU A 313 12.81 -6.93 14.26
N ILE A 314 12.21 -7.60 13.26
CA ILE A 314 12.91 -8.52 12.36
C ILE A 314 13.46 -7.82 11.11
N MET A 315 13.05 -6.60 10.86
CA MET A 315 13.48 -5.69 9.80
C MET A 315 13.32 -4.25 10.29
N ARG A 316 14.00 -3.32 9.66
CA ARG A 316 13.93 -1.90 10.03
C ARG A 316 13.01 -1.14 9.10
N ALA A 317 12.33 -0.12 9.62
CA ALA A 317 11.44 0.75 8.84
C ALA A 317 12.17 1.38 7.64
N GLU A 318 13.40 1.81 7.87
CA GLU A 318 14.26 2.44 6.87
C GLU A 318 14.60 1.49 5.71
N ASP A 319 14.73 0.18 5.97
CA ASP A 319 15.05 -0.84 4.96
C ASP A 319 13.97 -0.96 3.88
N VAL A 320 12.74 -0.53 4.18
CA VAL A 320 11.59 -0.60 3.28
C VAL A 320 11.09 0.78 2.81
N GLY A 321 11.79 1.85 3.19
CA GLY A 321 11.50 3.22 2.76
C GLY A 321 10.53 3.99 3.64
N TRP A 322 10.26 3.53 4.88
CA TRP A 322 9.67 4.38 5.91
C TRP A 322 10.71 5.37 6.44
N ALA A 323 10.30 6.60 6.78
CA ALA A 323 11.09 7.42 7.69
C ALA A 323 11.17 6.70 9.05
N ALA A 324 12.18 6.96 9.88
CA ALA A 324 12.45 6.23 11.13
C ALA A 324 11.20 5.81 11.94
N ASN A 325 11.32 4.77 12.75
CA ASN A 325 10.25 4.26 13.62
C ASN A 325 9.63 5.37 14.48
N LYS A 326 8.31 5.42 14.54
CA LYS A 326 7.58 6.29 15.46
C LYS A 326 7.17 5.46 16.68
N ILE A 327 7.71 5.83 17.85
CA ILE A 327 7.09 5.46 19.12
C ILE A 327 5.79 6.26 19.22
N VAL A 328 4.66 5.59 19.01
CA VAL A 328 3.34 6.20 19.18
C VAL A 328 3.00 6.17 20.68
N LEU A 329 2.98 7.33 21.30
CA LEU A 329 2.58 7.45 22.69
C LEU A 329 1.05 7.37 22.84
N GLY A 330 0.61 6.60 23.82
CA GLY A 330 -0.79 6.40 24.13
C GLY A 330 -0.98 5.75 25.49
N LYS A 331 -2.21 5.38 25.80
CA LYS A 331 -2.60 4.85 27.12
C LYS A 331 -1.80 3.62 27.58
N LEU A 332 -1.26 2.82 26.66
CA LEU A 332 -0.43 1.64 26.95
C LEU A 332 1.06 1.95 27.05
N SER A 333 1.50 3.18 26.73
CA SER A 333 2.91 3.58 26.78
C SER A 333 3.43 3.61 28.22
N GLY A 334 4.63 3.05 28.39
CA GLY A 334 5.37 3.08 29.63
C GLY A 334 6.17 4.38 29.83
N ARG A 335 6.64 4.58 31.07
CA ARG A 335 7.40 5.77 31.48
C ARG A 335 8.68 5.98 30.64
N ASN A 336 9.37 4.91 30.28
CA ASN A 336 10.60 5.00 29.49
C ASN A 336 10.36 5.54 28.08
N ALA A 337 9.27 5.13 27.43
CA ALA A 337 8.88 5.65 26.13
C ALA A 337 8.50 7.13 26.20
N PHE A 338 7.79 7.54 27.25
CA PHE A 338 7.48 8.96 27.50
C PHE A 338 8.75 9.77 27.73
N LYS A 339 9.69 9.30 28.57
CA LYS A 339 10.98 9.94 28.81
C LYS A 339 11.80 10.09 27.53
N GLN A 340 11.86 9.05 26.70
CA GLN A 340 12.54 9.12 25.41
C GLN A 340 11.90 10.17 24.50
N ARG A 341 10.57 10.24 24.47
CA ARG A 341 9.88 11.23 23.63
C ARG A 341 10.14 12.67 24.10
N LEU A 342 10.25 12.91 25.42
CA LEU A 342 10.67 14.20 25.95
C LEU A 342 12.05 14.59 25.42
N GLN A 343 13.00 13.65 25.43
CA GLN A 343 14.36 13.88 24.89
C GLN A 343 14.32 14.17 23.39
N ASP A 344 13.54 13.39 22.61
CA ASP A 344 13.37 13.60 21.17
C ASP A 344 12.75 14.98 20.84
N LEU A 345 11.94 15.52 21.74
CA LEU A 345 11.34 16.86 21.64
C LEU A 345 12.23 17.97 22.21
N GLY A 346 13.42 17.62 22.73
CA GLY A 346 14.32 18.58 23.34
C GLY A 346 13.83 19.16 24.67
N ILE A 347 12.95 18.41 25.37
CA ILE A 347 12.42 18.83 26.68
C ILE A 347 13.35 18.27 27.76
N GLU A 348 14.07 19.15 28.45
CA GLU A 348 14.87 18.82 29.62
C GLU A 348 14.03 18.99 30.90
N MET A 349 13.93 17.95 31.71
CA MET A 349 13.28 17.96 33.02
C MET A 349 14.34 17.96 34.11
N GLU A 350 14.20 18.84 35.11
CA GLU A 350 15.21 19.04 36.15
C GLU A 350 15.30 17.88 37.14
N SER A 351 14.23 17.07 37.28
CA SER A 351 14.17 15.98 38.24
C SER A 351 13.31 14.80 37.78
N GLU A 352 13.62 13.62 38.32
CA GLU A 352 12.78 12.43 38.15
C GLU A 352 11.35 12.61 38.72
N SER A 353 11.17 13.51 39.69
CA SER A 353 9.85 13.87 40.24
C SER A 353 8.99 14.58 39.21
N GLU A 354 9.56 15.54 38.45
CA GLU A 354 8.87 16.24 37.38
C GLU A 354 8.45 15.30 36.27
N ILE A 355 9.35 14.40 35.84
CA ILE A 355 9.02 13.36 34.85
C ILE A 355 7.85 12.51 35.32
N ASN A 356 7.80 12.15 36.60
CA ASN A 356 6.72 11.34 37.17
C ASN A 356 5.39 12.11 37.17
N THR A 357 5.41 13.40 37.50
CA THR A 357 4.21 14.26 37.49
C THR A 357 3.69 14.44 36.07
N ALA A 358 4.57 14.78 35.11
CA ALA A 358 4.21 14.91 33.70
C ALA A 358 3.70 13.57 33.13
N PHE A 359 4.30 12.44 33.52
CA PHE A 359 3.86 11.12 33.09
C PHE A 359 2.47 10.75 33.67
N ALA A 360 2.17 11.12 34.91
CA ALA A 360 0.83 10.90 35.48
C ALA A 360 -0.23 11.71 34.70
N ALA A 361 0.04 13.00 34.43
CA ALA A 361 -0.83 13.84 33.61
C ALA A 361 -0.97 13.31 32.18
N PHE A 362 0.10 12.80 31.57
CA PHE A 362 0.06 12.13 30.29
C PHE A 362 -0.86 10.91 30.30
N LYS A 363 -0.83 10.08 31.35
CA LYS A 363 -1.70 8.91 31.45
C LYS A 363 -3.18 9.31 31.54
N GLU A 364 -3.50 10.35 32.31
CA GLU A 364 -4.86 10.88 32.40
C GLU A 364 -5.35 11.44 31.05
N LEU A 365 -4.47 12.13 30.32
CA LEU A 365 -4.78 12.62 28.98
C LEU A 365 -5.01 11.47 28.00
N ALA A 366 -4.15 10.45 28.04
CA ALA A 366 -4.21 9.29 27.17
C ALA A 366 -5.43 8.38 27.44
N ASP A 367 -6.06 8.48 28.61
CA ASP A 367 -7.33 7.80 28.89
C ASP A 367 -8.54 8.54 28.28
N ARG A 368 -8.39 9.83 27.96
CA ARG A 368 -9.46 10.69 27.42
C ARG A 368 -9.30 10.97 25.93
N LYS A 369 -8.12 10.75 25.36
CA LYS A 369 -7.78 11.09 23.99
C LYS A 369 -7.24 9.87 23.25
N SER A 370 -7.81 9.55 22.08
CA SER A 370 -7.45 8.36 21.31
C SER A 370 -6.04 8.45 20.69
N GLU A 371 -5.58 9.66 20.37
CA GLU A 371 -4.26 9.92 19.77
C GLU A 371 -3.57 11.08 20.50
N ILE A 372 -2.34 10.86 20.96
CA ILE A 372 -1.53 11.86 21.65
C ILE A 372 -0.50 12.43 20.68
N PHE A 373 -0.48 13.74 20.53
CA PHE A 373 0.45 14.48 19.68
C PHE A 373 1.60 15.08 20.48
N ASP A 374 2.65 15.48 19.81
CA ASP A 374 3.82 16.11 20.43
C ASP A 374 3.46 17.40 21.18
N GLU A 375 2.51 18.15 20.63
CA GLU A 375 1.98 19.37 21.22
C GLU A 375 1.28 19.12 22.58
N ASP A 376 0.63 17.98 22.71
CA ASP A 376 0.02 17.60 23.99
C ASP A 376 1.09 17.33 25.06
N ILE A 377 2.19 16.68 24.66
CA ILE A 377 3.31 16.41 25.55
C ILE A 377 4.02 17.71 25.94
N LEU A 378 4.23 18.61 24.99
CA LEU A 378 4.77 19.94 25.26
C LEU A 378 3.92 20.73 26.24
N ALA A 379 2.59 20.71 26.08
CA ALA A 379 1.65 21.35 26.99
C ALA A 379 1.67 20.76 28.40
N LEU A 380 1.86 19.45 28.54
CA LEU A 380 1.95 18.78 29.84
C LEU A 380 3.25 19.08 30.59
N CYS A 381 4.29 19.49 29.88
CA CYS A 381 5.63 19.72 30.43
C CYS A 381 5.95 21.21 30.62
N SER A 382 5.14 22.13 30.08
CA SER A 382 5.23 23.55 30.38
C SER A 382 4.55 23.83 31.74
N ASP A 383 5.20 24.63 32.59
CA ASP A 383 4.66 25.07 33.89
C ASP A 383 3.33 25.87 33.79
N GLU A 384 2.82 26.05 32.60
CA GLU A 384 1.57 26.75 32.27
C GLU A 384 0.30 25.89 32.45
N SER A 385 0.42 24.67 32.97
CA SER A 385 -0.75 23.81 33.29
C SER A 385 -1.64 24.39 34.41
N VAL A 386 -1.34 25.56 34.93
CA VAL A 386 -2.08 26.24 36.03
C VAL A 386 -2.81 27.51 35.59
N THR A 387 -2.54 28.03 34.40
CA THR A 387 -3.34 29.13 33.85
C THR A 387 -4.06 28.60 32.59
N ALA A 388 -5.39 28.50 32.67
CA ALA A 388 -6.21 28.40 31.46
C ALA A 388 -5.75 29.54 30.54
N GLU A 389 -4.93 29.21 29.50
CA GLU A 389 -4.61 30.17 28.46
C GLU A 389 -5.93 30.74 27.97
N LYS A 390 -6.07 32.05 27.96
CA LYS A 390 -7.16 32.73 27.31
C LYS A 390 -7.12 32.25 25.86
N GLU A 391 -8.08 31.38 25.47
CA GLU A 391 -8.25 31.00 24.10
C GLU A 391 -8.31 32.26 23.25
N HIS A 392 -7.33 32.44 22.36
CA HIS A 392 -7.31 33.58 21.45
C HIS A 392 -8.52 33.51 20.51
N PHE A 393 -8.84 32.29 20.05
CA PHE A 393 -10.00 31.98 19.25
C PHE A 393 -10.90 30.96 19.95
N GLY A 394 -12.19 31.30 20.17
CA GLY A 394 -13.17 30.41 20.78
C GLY A 394 -14.46 30.37 19.97
N LEU A 395 -15.06 29.20 19.75
CA LEU A 395 -16.36 29.08 19.07
C LEU A 395 -17.49 29.51 19.99
N VAL A 396 -18.33 30.43 19.56
CA VAL A 396 -19.55 30.86 20.28
C VAL A 396 -20.78 30.18 19.71
N SER A 397 -21.03 30.29 18.40
CA SER A 397 -22.13 29.64 17.73
C SER A 397 -21.86 29.41 16.25
N LEU A 398 -22.52 28.41 15.70
CA LEU A 398 -22.46 28.08 14.29
C LEU A 398 -23.86 27.80 13.77
N LYS A 399 -24.23 28.48 12.67
CA LYS A 399 -25.47 28.22 11.92
C LYS A 399 -25.06 27.83 10.51
N GLN A 400 -25.63 26.77 10.01
CA GLN A 400 -25.40 26.34 8.63
C GLN A 400 -26.70 25.99 7.93
N ARG A 401 -26.73 26.25 6.61
CA ARG A 401 -27.82 25.88 5.72
C ARG A 401 -27.23 25.13 4.54
N SER A 402 -27.77 23.95 4.27
CA SER A 402 -27.42 23.15 3.11
C SER A 402 -28.68 22.55 2.48
N GLU A 403 -28.92 22.85 1.22
CA GLU A 403 -30.04 22.32 0.43
C GLU A 403 -29.51 21.69 -0.87
N THR A 404 -30.16 20.63 -1.33
CA THR A 404 -29.75 19.96 -2.56
C THR A 404 -29.87 20.90 -3.75
N GLY A 405 -28.77 21.15 -4.46
CA GLY A 405 -28.74 22.04 -5.64
C GLY A 405 -28.33 23.49 -5.33
N GLU A 406 -28.16 23.86 -4.04
CA GLU A 406 -27.66 25.16 -3.61
C GLU A 406 -26.25 25.01 -2.99
N ARG A 407 -25.49 26.11 -2.99
CA ARG A 407 -24.21 26.12 -2.25
C ARG A 407 -24.49 26.21 -0.75
N PRO A 408 -23.89 25.33 0.08
CA PRO A 408 -23.97 25.47 1.52
C PRO A 408 -23.48 26.81 2.02
N HIS A 409 -24.23 27.40 2.95
CA HIS A 409 -23.91 28.66 3.60
C HIS A 409 -23.72 28.47 5.09
N ALA A 410 -22.69 29.11 5.68
CA ALA A 410 -22.43 29.11 7.11
C ALA A 410 -22.26 30.51 7.66
N SER A 411 -22.84 30.74 8.85
CA SER A 411 -22.59 31.93 9.69
C SER A 411 -22.01 31.45 11.02
N VAL A 412 -20.77 31.85 11.32
CA VAL A 412 -20.02 31.44 12.51
C VAL A 412 -19.75 32.65 13.39
N VAL A 413 -20.14 32.56 14.67
CA VAL A 413 -19.76 33.54 15.69
C VAL A 413 -18.64 32.91 16.52
N PHE A 414 -17.50 33.57 16.60
CA PHE A 414 -16.34 33.15 17.35
C PHE A 414 -15.66 34.34 18.03
N THR A 415 -14.87 34.10 19.06
CA THR A 415 -14.12 35.12 19.75
C THR A 415 -12.70 35.26 19.21
N VAL A 416 -12.20 36.49 19.17
CA VAL A 416 -10.79 36.82 18.94
C VAL A 416 -10.37 37.73 20.11
N ASP A 417 -9.47 37.27 20.96
CA ASP A 417 -9.08 37.94 22.21
C ASP A 417 -10.28 38.36 23.09
N GLY A 418 -11.29 37.48 23.15
CA GLY A 418 -12.50 37.70 23.93
C GLY A 418 -13.55 38.65 23.29
N LYS A 419 -13.32 39.13 22.07
CA LYS A 419 -14.29 39.93 21.29
C LYS A 419 -14.99 39.05 20.28
N GLU A 420 -16.31 39.07 20.26
CA GLU A 420 -17.11 38.30 19.29
C GLU A 420 -16.98 38.91 17.89
N ILE A 421 -16.77 38.01 16.91
CA ILE A 421 -16.74 38.29 15.49
C ILE A 421 -17.73 37.37 14.83
N GLN A 422 -18.54 37.89 13.90
CA GLN A 422 -19.42 37.09 13.04
C GLN A 422 -18.83 37.03 11.64
N GLY A 423 -18.55 35.81 11.16
CA GLY A 423 -18.13 35.53 9.79
C GLY A 423 -19.20 34.77 9.03
N GLU A 424 -19.31 35.04 7.73
CA GLU A 424 -20.22 34.33 6.83
C GLU A 424 -19.50 33.92 5.57
N SER A 425 -19.85 32.75 5.02
CA SER A 425 -19.28 32.28 3.75
C SER A 425 -20.14 31.20 3.13
N ASP A 426 -20.09 31.13 1.80
CA ASP A 426 -20.53 29.96 1.03
C ASP A 426 -19.35 29.00 0.83
N GLY A 427 -19.64 27.71 0.70
CA GLY A 427 -18.64 26.69 0.49
C GLY A 427 -19.08 25.58 -0.45
N ASN A 428 -18.16 24.66 -0.75
CA ASN A 428 -18.44 23.45 -1.54
C ASN A 428 -19.13 22.34 -0.71
N GLY A 429 -19.17 22.53 0.61
CA GLY A 429 -19.85 21.70 1.59
C GLY A 429 -20.03 22.45 2.90
N PRO A 430 -20.84 21.94 3.86
CA PRO A 430 -21.11 22.61 5.13
C PRO A 430 -19.86 22.91 5.95
N VAL A 431 -18.90 21.98 5.98
CA VAL A 431 -17.61 22.16 6.65
C VAL A 431 -16.79 23.24 5.95
N ASP A 432 -16.65 23.18 4.62
CA ASP A 432 -15.89 24.18 3.85
C ASP A 432 -16.46 25.59 4.03
N ALA A 433 -17.80 25.75 4.03
CA ALA A 433 -18.45 27.02 4.30
C ALA A 433 -18.11 27.55 5.71
N SER A 434 -18.14 26.67 6.72
CA SER A 434 -17.86 27.04 8.12
C SER A 434 -16.41 27.45 8.33
N LEU A 435 -15.44 26.69 7.79
CA LEU A 435 -14.02 27.03 7.91
C LEU A 435 -13.66 28.29 7.13
N LYS A 436 -14.24 28.52 5.96
CA LYS A 436 -14.08 29.78 5.20
C LYS A 436 -14.66 30.99 5.93
N ALA A 437 -15.80 30.83 6.61
CA ALA A 437 -16.40 31.89 7.41
C ALA A 437 -15.44 32.36 8.53
N ILE A 438 -14.65 31.46 9.13
CA ILE A 438 -13.61 31.78 10.11
C ILE A 438 -12.40 32.39 9.41
N GLU A 439 -11.87 31.74 8.36
CA GLU A 439 -10.63 32.13 7.69
C GLU A 439 -10.71 33.51 7.02
N ASN A 440 -11.88 33.90 6.50
CA ASN A 440 -12.11 35.23 5.92
C ASN A 440 -11.83 36.37 6.90
N HIS A 441 -11.94 36.13 8.21
CA HIS A 441 -11.67 37.11 9.27
C HIS A 441 -10.28 36.92 9.89
N VAL A 442 -9.88 35.67 10.16
CA VAL A 442 -8.58 35.37 10.81
C VAL A 442 -7.43 35.61 9.85
N LYS A 443 -7.61 35.29 8.56
CA LYS A 443 -6.58 35.42 7.50
C LYS A 443 -5.25 34.80 7.91
N SER A 444 -5.32 33.58 8.43
CA SER A 444 -4.15 32.86 8.95
C SER A 444 -3.09 32.58 7.89
N GLY A 445 -3.49 32.48 6.63
CA GLY A 445 -2.64 32.07 5.52
C GLY A 445 -2.09 30.65 5.67
N ALA A 446 -2.72 29.84 6.52
CA ALA A 446 -2.31 28.45 6.76
C ALA A 446 -2.95 27.50 5.75
N ASP A 447 -2.14 26.55 5.25
CA ASP A 447 -2.61 25.45 4.42
C ASP A 447 -3.13 24.31 5.31
N MET A 448 -4.32 23.79 4.99
CA MET A 448 -4.85 22.61 5.64
C MET A 448 -4.28 21.35 4.97
N VAL A 449 -3.38 20.65 5.69
CA VAL A 449 -2.67 19.46 5.16
C VAL A 449 -3.30 18.14 5.60
N LEU A 450 -4.23 18.17 6.58
CA LEU A 450 -5.01 17.01 7.00
C LEU A 450 -6.38 17.46 7.52
N TYR A 451 -7.40 16.71 7.13
CA TYR A 451 -8.72 16.71 7.73
C TYR A 451 -9.16 15.26 7.95
N SER A 452 -9.37 14.85 9.19
CA SER A 452 -9.75 13.50 9.55
C SER A 452 -10.93 13.50 10.49
N VAL A 453 -11.86 12.58 10.27
CA VAL A 453 -13.05 12.38 11.10
C VAL A 453 -13.00 10.98 11.69
N ASN A 454 -13.07 10.88 13.02
CA ASN A 454 -13.10 9.62 13.75
C ASN A 454 -14.38 9.55 14.58
N ALA A 455 -15.05 8.40 14.61
CA ALA A 455 -16.16 8.15 15.52
C ALA A 455 -15.60 7.75 16.89
N ILE A 456 -16.00 8.47 17.96
CA ILE A 456 -15.56 8.16 19.34
C ILE A 456 -16.37 7.01 19.95
N THR A 457 -17.60 6.79 19.48
CA THR A 457 -18.48 5.73 20.01
C THR A 457 -19.10 4.93 18.87
N SER A 458 -19.11 3.60 19.02
CA SER A 458 -19.79 2.69 18.10
C SER A 458 -21.19 2.35 18.63
N GLY A 459 -22.22 2.54 17.80
CA GLY A 459 -23.52 1.89 17.98
C GLY A 459 -24.70 2.72 18.41
N SER A 460 -24.63 4.06 18.47
CA SER A 460 -25.82 4.91 18.63
C SER A 460 -25.81 6.11 17.69
N THR A 461 -26.99 6.66 17.37
CA THR A 461 -27.17 7.91 16.60
C THR A 461 -26.71 9.16 17.38
N GLU A 462 -26.37 9.03 18.64
CA GLU A 462 -25.85 10.08 19.54
C GLU A 462 -24.32 10.02 19.69
N SER A 463 -23.61 9.32 18.78
CA SER A 463 -22.14 9.22 18.84
C SER A 463 -21.49 10.58 18.59
N GLN A 464 -20.53 10.94 19.44
CA GLN A 464 -19.69 12.11 19.19
C GLN A 464 -18.70 11.81 18.04
N GLY A 465 -18.60 12.75 17.10
CA GLY A 465 -17.53 12.77 16.09
C GLY A 465 -16.33 13.55 16.61
N GLU A 466 -15.14 12.97 16.55
CA GLU A 466 -13.88 13.70 16.72
C GLU A 466 -13.33 14.10 15.36
N VAL A 467 -12.98 15.37 15.21
CA VAL A 467 -12.32 15.89 14.01
C VAL A 467 -10.91 16.33 14.37
N THR A 468 -9.94 15.90 13.57
CA THR A 468 -8.57 16.39 13.60
C THR A 468 -8.29 17.24 12.37
N VAL A 469 -7.85 18.47 12.57
CA VAL A 469 -7.38 19.39 11.53
C VAL A 469 -5.90 19.62 11.71
N ARG A 470 -5.11 19.48 10.64
CA ARG A 470 -3.69 19.84 10.63
C ARG A 470 -3.47 21.05 9.73
N LEU A 471 -2.90 22.10 10.29
CA LEU A 471 -2.56 23.33 9.58
C LEU A 471 -1.04 23.48 9.46
N GLN A 472 -0.59 24.02 8.33
CA GLN A 472 0.81 24.36 8.08
C GLN A 472 0.93 25.82 7.67
N HIS A 473 1.83 26.57 8.34
CA HIS A 473 2.17 27.95 7.99
C HIS A 473 3.62 28.24 8.36
N GLY A 474 4.38 28.87 7.45
CA GLY A 474 5.76 29.31 7.69
C GLY A 474 6.71 28.19 8.15
N GLY A 475 6.53 26.96 7.67
CA GLY A 475 7.31 25.77 8.08
C GLY A 475 6.85 25.13 9.39
N ARG A 476 5.87 25.72 10.08
CA ARG A 476 5.27 25.18 11.31
C ARG A 476 4.02 24.36 10.97
N VAL A 477 3.90 23.16 11.57
CA VAL A 477 2.75 22.26 11.41
C VAL A 477 2.13 22.04 12.78
N VAL A 478 0.82 22.26 12.90
CA VAL A 478 0.06 22.09 14.14
C VAL A 478 -1.19 21.24 13.92
N ASN A 479 -1.62 20.53 14.96
CA ASN A 479 -2.87 19.76 14.94
C ASN A 479 -3.87 20.39 15.92
N GLY A 480 -5.10 20.62 15.45
CA GLY A 480 -6.25 20.97 16.29
C GLY A 480 -7.22 19.82 16.34
N VAL A 481 -7.84 19.60 17.47
CA VAL A 481 -8.86 18.55 17.68
C VAL A 481 -10.13 19.20 18.22
N GLY A 482 -11.27 18.76 17.73
CA GLY A 482 -12.60 19.17 18.19
C GLY A 482 -13.54 17.97 18.22
N ALA A 483 -14.33 17.89 19.28
CA ALA A 483 -15.33 16.85 19.46
C ALA A 483 -16.73 17.48 19.66
N ASP A 484 -17.71 16.96 18.94
CA ASP A 484 -19.11 17.38 19.04
C ASP A 484 -20.01 16.31 18.43
N PRO A 485 -21.29 16.17 18.87
CA PRO A 485 -22.28 15.35 18.15
C PRO A 485 -22.53 15.84 16.69
N ASP A 486 -22.43 17.14 16.46
CA ASP A 486 -22.46 17.73 15.11
C ASP A 486 -21.04 17.82 14.52
N ILE A 487 -20.80 17.09 13.45
CA ILE A 487 -19.50 17.02 12.80
C ILE A 487 -19.03 18.38 12.23
N VAL A 488 -19.94 19.28 11.87
CA VAL A 488 -19.60 20.62 11.39
C VAL A 488 -19.12 21.49 12.55
N VAL A 489 -19.76 21.38 13.70
CA VAL A 489 -19.34 22.04 14.96
C VAL A 489 -18.00 21.48 15.43
N ALA A 490 -17.81 20.15 15.40
CA ALA A 490 -16.52 19.51 15.71
C ALA A 490 -15.40 20.01 14.78
N SER A 491 -15.69 20.19 13.49
CA SER A 491 -14.73 20.71 12.51
C SER A 491 -14.34 22.17 12.79
N ALA A 492 -15.29 23.03 13.14
CA ALA A 492 -15.02 24.41 13.50
C ALA A 492 -14.19 24.51 14.78
N LYS A 493 -14.50 23.70 15.81
CA LYS A 493 -13.70 23.58 17.05
C LYS A 493 -12.28 23.12 16.76
N ALA A 494 -12.09 22.09 15.92
CA ALA A 494 -10.78 21.58 15.55
C ALA A 494 -9.94 22.64 14.81
N TYR A 495 -10.56 23.39 13.92
CA TYR A 495 -9.91 24.44 13.16
C TYR A 495 -9.45 25.61 14.06
N LEU A 496 -10.34 26.11 14.95
CA LEU A 496 -9.99 27.15 15.93
C LEU A 496 -8.90 26.69 16.91
N SER A 497 -8.95 25.43 17.34
CA SER A 497 -7.89 24.81 18.16
C SER A 497 -6.53 24.82 17.44
N ALA A 498 -6.48 24.48 16.15
CA ALA A 498 -5.27 24.54 15.36
C ALA A 498 -4.77 26.00 15.19
N LEU A 499 -5.67 26.95 14.94
CA LEU A 499 -5.35 28.38 14.84
C LEU A 499 -4.78 28.95 16.15
N ASN A 500 -5.34 28.58 17.32
CA ASN A 500 -4.79 28.93 18.62
C ASN A 500 -3.34 28.49 18.76
N LYS A 501 -3.04 27.27 18.37
CA LYS A 501 -1.67 26.71 18.39
C LYS A 501 -0.72 27.39 17.40
N LEU A 502 -1.20 27.81 16.22
CA LEU A 502 -0.40 28.63 15.29
C LEU A 502 -0.09 30.02 15.84
N HIS A 503 -1.05 30.60 16.57
CA HIS A 503 -0.94 31.94 17.14
C HIS A 503 -0.04 31.99 18.39
N SER A 504 0.05 30.89 19.16
CA SER A 504 0.89 30.79 20.34
C SER A 504 2.38 31.01 19.99
N LYS A 505 3.07 31.89 20.72
CA LYS A 505 4.47 32.33 20.48
C LYS A 505 5.51 31.33 21.02
N PHE A 506 5.31 30.02 20.88
CA PHE A 506 6.41 29.11 21.22
C PHE A 506 7.42 29.07 20.07
N ASP A 507 8.54 29.79 20.27
CA ASP A 507 9.71 29.67 19.39
C ASP A 507 10.31 28.27 19.53
N ARG A 508 10.27 27.49 18.44
CA ARG A 508 11.03 26.24 18.36
C ARG A 508 12.51 26.58 18.31
N VAL A 509 13.29 26.01 19.22
CA VAL A 509 14.71 25.77 18.98
C VAL A 509 14.79 24.79 17.80
N ALA A 510 15.30 25.26 16.67
CA ALA A 510 15.55 24.44 15.50
C ALA A 510 16.54 23.34 15.91
N ALA A 511 16.18 22.07 15.71
CA ALA A 511 17.13 20.97 15.77
C ALA A 511 18.22 21.24 14.72
N GLN A 512 19.43 21.51 15.17
CA GLN A 512 20.60 21.64 14.33
C GLN A 512 21.05 20.25 13.88
N GLY A 513 21.18 20.08 12.54
CA GLY A 513 22.04 19.11 11.87
C GLY A 513 21.51 17.74 11.65
#